data_cac556854cb22e405dba07cd04b0ff19
#
_entry.id   cac556854cb22e405dba07cd04b0ff19
#
_cell.length_a   1.000
_cell.length_b   1.000
_cell.length_c   1.000
_cell.angle_alpha   90.00
_cell.angle_beta   90.00
_cell.angle_gamma   90.00
#
_symmetry.space_group_name_H-M   'P 1'
#
loop_
_entity.id
_entity.type
_entity.pdbx_description
1 polymer ?
#
loop_
_entity_poly.entity_id
_entity_poly.type
_entity_poly.pdbx_seq_one_letter_code
_entity_poly.pdbx_strand_id
1 'polypeptide(L)'
;MSPRQIRGYYCEIIASRKDVRMKATEARLLDFLKRSQQFVIPIYQRTYSWTEQQCRQLWDDIIRAGKRDDISAHFIGSVVYIEQGLYQVSGISPLLVIDGQQRLTTAMLLIEALSRHLGEDEVFDGFSAMKLRNYYLLNPYESGEKGFKLLLTETDKDSLLALIKQRPMPENYSHRIMENFTFFDEQIAKLGDDLIPLCRGLAKLLIVDVALNRGQDNPQLIFESMNSTGKALSQADLVRNFILMGLEPEHQTRLYEDHWRPMEVAFGQQGYSEYFDSFMRHYLTVKTGEIPRTDEVYEAFKLHARSQSVAEKGVDRLVEDIHIYAEYYCAMALGKESDKSLATAFQDLRELKVDVAYPFLLALYHDYKNGVLSHEDFLSIIRLIESYVFRRSVCAIPTNSLNKTFATFYKVINKEKYLESIQVHFLNLPSYRRFPNDDEFKRELKVRDLYNFRSRSYWLRRLENDKRRERVEEFTIEHIMPQNENLSAKWREELGSDWQRIHKELLHTLGNLTLTRYNSRYSDRPFAEKRDIEDGFKHSPLYLNIGLGPVSYTHLRAHETAANL
;
A
#
# COMPACT_ATOMS: atom_id res chain seq x y z
N MET A 1 21.05 -25.43 3.12
CA MET A 1 21.26 -25.57 4.58
C MET A 1 19.93 -25.78 5.27
N SER A 2 19.82 -26.75 6.17
CA SER A 2 18.56 -27.01 6.87
C SER A 2 18.30 -25.94 7.96
N PRO A 3 17.03 -25.70 8.38
CA PRO A 3 16.71 -24.74 9.45
C PRO A 3 17.47 -24.97 10.77
N ARG A 4 17.92 -26.18 11.02
CA ARG A 4 18.78 -26.52 12.20
C ARG A 4 20.23 -26.03 12.04
N GLN A 5 20.77 -26.05 10.83
CA GLN A 5 22.13 -25.55 10.56
C GLN A 5 22.20 -24.01 10.59
N ILE A 6 21.13 -23.33 10.15
CA ILE A 6 21.02 -21.87 10.25
C ILE A 6 20.93 -21.44 11.73
N ARG A 7 20.19 -22.18 12.56
CA ARG A 7 20.09 -21.93 14.01
C ARG A 7 21.43 -22.11 14.73
N GLY A 8 22.22 -23.12 14.33
CA GLY A 8 23.58 -23.35 14.87
C GLY A 8 24.55 -22.19 14.51
N TYR A 9 24.51 -21.73 13.26
CA TYR A 9 25.38 -20.67 12.77
C TYR A 9 25.10 -19.31 13.44
N TYR A 10 23.83 -18.99 13.72
CA TYR A 10 23.45 -17.78 14.46
C TYR A 10 23.81 -17.87 15.95
N CYS A 11 23.70 -19.03 16.57
CA CYS A 11 24.16 -19.22 17.96
C CYS A 11 25.68 -19.08 18.09
N GLU A 12 26.49 -19.53 17.13
CA GLU A 12 27.94 -19.40 17.15
C GLU A 12 28.40 -17.95 16.89
N ILE A 13 27.70 -17.19 16.02
CA ILE A 13 28.00 -15.77 15.79
C ILE A 13 27.66 -14.91 17.03
N ILE A 14 26.63 -15.26 17.77
CA ILE A 14 26.27 -14.60 19.03
C ILE A 14 27.24 -14.99 20.16
N ALA A 15 27.72 -16.24 20.19
CA ALA A 15 28.66 -16.71 21.21
C ALA A 15 30.11 -16.22 21.02
N SER A 16 30.49 -15.77 19.82
CA SER A 16 31.88 -15.30 19.56
C SER A 16 32.14 -13.82 19.83
N ARG A 17 31.11 -13.02 20.16
CA ARG A 17 31.27 -11.63 20.63
C ARG A 17 31.09 -11.58 22.14
N LYS A 18 32.22 -11.52 22.87
CA LYS A 18 32.26 -11.18 24.28
C LYS A 18 31.57 -9.82 24.47
N ASP A 19 30.63 -9.79 25.45
CA ASP A 19 29.93 -8.61 25.99
C ASP A 19 28.75 -8.01 25.21
N VAL A 20 27.78 -8.83 24.76
CA VAL A 20 26.42 -8.34 24.58
C VAL A 20 25.57 -8.80 25.75
N ARG A 21 25.39 -7.95 26.76
CA ARG A 21 24.52 -8.24 27.92
C ARG A 21 23.10 -7.73 27.69
N MET A 22 22.45 -8.21 26.65
CA MET A 22 21.00 -8.09 26.54
C MET A 22 20.35 -8.81 27.73
N LYS A 23 19.59 -8.09 28.54
CA LYS A 23 18.89 -8.65 29.70
C LYS A 23 17.47 -9.02 29.29
N ALA A 24 17.21 -10.29 29.05
CA ALA A 24 15.89 -10.81 28.78
C ALA A 24 15.38 -11.61 29.98
N THR A 25 14.20 -11.25 30.50
CA THR A 25 13.57 -11.90 31.66
C THR A 25 12.11 -12.20 31.38
N GLU A 26 11.61 -13.31 31.90
CA GLU A 26 10.18 -13.58 31.92
C GLU A 26 9.50 -12.65 32.94
N ALA A 27 8.38 -12.04 32.55
CA ALA A 27 7.60 -11.16 33.40
C ALA A 27 6.09 -11.34 33.14
N ARG A 28 5.28 -11.22 34.19
CA ARG A 28 3.83 -11.06 33.99
C ARG A 28 3.55 -9.69 33.40
N LEU A 29 2.67 -9.60 32.42
CA LEU A 29 2.33 -8.35 31.75
C LEU A 29 1.89 -7.27 32.75
N LEU A 30 1.01 -7.63 33.68
CA LEU A 30 0.51 -6.69 34.68
C LEU A 30 1.61 -6.20 35.63
N ASP A 31 2.55 -7.06 36.05
CA ASP A 31 3.69 -6.65 36.89
C ASP A 31 4.64 -5.74 36.12
N PHE A 32 4.81 -5.98 34.82
CA PHE A 32 5.59 -5.13 33.93
C PHE A 32 4.97 -3.74 33.80
N LEU A 33 3.67 -3.65 33.54
CA LEU A 33 2.94 -2.38 33.40
C LEU A 33 2.83 -1.61 34.70
N LYS A 34 2.80 -2.30 35.86
CA LYS A 34 2.68 -1.68 37.18
C LYS A 34 3.92 -0.85 37.59
N ARG A 35 5.07 -1.11 36.99
CA ARG A 35 6.31 -0.33 37.27
C ARG A 35 6.05 1.16 37.06
N SER A 36 6.69 2.00 37.89
CA SER A 36 6.60 3.47 37.82
C SER A 36 7.42 4.02 36.65
N GLN A 37 7.04 3.64 35.43
CA GLN A 37 7.71 3.99 34.18
C GLN A 37 6.69 4.43 33.15
N GLN A 38 7.16 5.14 32.14
CA GLN A 38 6.36 5.52 30.99
C GLN A 38 6.91 4.83 29.73
N PHE A 39 6.05 4.11 29.02
CA PHE A 39 6.38 3.52 27.73
C PHE A 39 6.11 4.55 26.64
N VAL A 40 7.10 4.86 25.84
CA VAL A 40 7.00 5.82 24.74
C VAL A 40 7.24 5.09 23.43
N ILE A 41 6.28 5.16 22.55
CA ILE A 41 6.43 4.64 21.19
C ILE A 41 7.16 5.72 20.38
N PRO A 42 8.37 5.44 19.87
CA PRO A 42 9.13 6.40 19.09
C PRO A 42 8.41 6.79 17.78
N ILE A 43 8.66 7.99 17.30
CA ILE A 43 8.04 8.59 16.11
C ILE A 43 8.28 7.76 14.83
N TYR A 44 9.32 6.96 14.78
CA TYR A 44 9.63 6.08 13.65
C TYR A 44 8.87 4.75 13.67
N GLN A 45 8.14 4.43 14.75
CA GLN A 45 7.30 3.24 14.79
C GLN A 45 6.01 3.49 14.02
N ARG A 46 5.46 2.43 13.43
CA ARG A 46 4.16 2.52 12.73
C ARG A 46 3.03 2.83 13.71
N THR A 47 1.97 3.42 13.21
CA THR A 47 0.72 3.60 13.95
C THR A 47 0.12 2.25 14.36
N TYR A 48 -0.83 2.29 15.31
CA TYR A 48 -1.53 1.09 15.75
C TYR A 48 -2.32 0.45 14.60
N SER A 49 -2.06 -0.84 14.35
CA SER A 49 -2.53 -1.53 13.13
C SER A 49 -3.18 -2.90 13.36
N TRP A 50 -3.30 -3.36 14.61
CA TRP A 50 -4.07 -4.58 14.88
C TRP A 50 -5.53 -4.38 14.50
N THR A 51 -6.10 -5.39 13.86
CA THR A 51 -7.52 -5.43 13.50
C THR A 51 -8.30 -6.17 14.57
N GLU A 52 -9.63 -6.14 14.48
CA GLU A 52 -10.50 -6.94 15.34
C GLU A 52 -10.08 -8.42 15.40
N GLN A 53 -9.55 -8.98 14.32
CA GLN A 53 -9.10 -10.38 14.27
C GLN A 53 -8.00 -10.68 15.30
N GLN A 54 -6.97 -9.83 15.40
CA GLN A 54 -5.90 -10.00 16.39
C GLN A 54 -6.41 -9.74 17.81
N CYS A 55 -7.29 -8.75 17.98
CA CYS A 55 -7.92 -8.46 19.26
C CYS A 55 -8.79 -9.63 19.74
N ARG A 56 -9.56 -10.23 18.84
CA ARG A 56 -10.38 -11.42 19.11
C ARG A 56 -9.55 -12.62 19.51
N GLN A 57 -8.45 -12.86 18.80
CA GLN A 57 -7.52 -13.94 19.17
C GLN A 57 -6.98 -13.74 20.59
N LEU A 58 -6.51 -12.53 20.91
CA LEU A 58 -6.03 -12.21 22.26
C LEU A 58 -7.14 -12.37 23.31
N TRP A 59 -8.35 -11.92 23.02
CA TRP A 59 -9.51 -12.07 23.89
C TRP A 59 -9.82 -13.55 24.17
N ASP A 60 -9.90 -14.37 23.13
CA ASP A 60 -10.21 -15.80 23.25
C ASP A 60 -9.12 -16.54 24.06
N ASP A 61 -7.85 -16.15 23.86
CA ASP A 61 -6.73 -16.71 24.62
C ASP A 61 -6.80 -16.32 26.10
N ILE A 62 -7.14 -15.08 26.43
CA ILE A 62 -7.33 -14.59 27.80
C ILE A 62 -8.49 -15.35 28.49
N ILE A 63 -9.65 -15.40 27.86
CA ILE A 63 -10.82 -16.09 28.42
C ILE A 63 -10.54 -17.58 28.61
N ARG A 64 -9.88 -18.22 27.65
CA ARG A 64 -9.46 -19.63 27.75
C ARG A 64 -8.51 -19.85 28.93
N ALA A 65 -7.50 -19.01 29.09
CA ALA A 65 -6.54 -19.09 30.20
C ALA A 65 -7.22 -18.84 31.56
N GLY A 66 -8.19 -17.93 31.61
CA GLY A 66 -8.91 -17.62 32.83
C GLY A 66 -9.91 -18.69 33.29
N LYS A 67 -10.51 -19.44 32.33
CA LYS A 67 -11.45 -20.53 32.61
C LYS A 67 -10.76 -21.86 32.99
N ARG A 68 -9.47 -22.01 32.71
CA ARG A 68 -8.73 -23.27 32.90
C ARG A 68 -7.69 -23.13 34.00
N ASP A 69 -7.81 -23.95 35.04
CA ASP A 69 -6.85 -23.95 36.16
C ASP A 69 -5.53 -24.67 35.82
N ASP A 70 -5.53 -25.55 34.83
CA ASP A 70 -4.34 -26.22 34.30
C ASP A 70 -3.43 -25.31 33.47
N ILE A 71 -3.92 -24.15 33.04
CA ILE A 71 -3.11 -23.12 32.39
C ILE A 71 -2.60 -22.15 33.46
N SER A 72 -1.33 -22.26 33.81
CA SER A 72 -0.66 -21.38 34.80
C SER A 72 -0.27 -20.02 34.22
N ALA A 73 0.01 -19.97 32.91
CA ALA A 73 0.49 -18.78 32.21
C ALA A 73 0.19 -18.87 30.70
N HIS A 74 0.03 -17.70 30.06
CA HIS A 74 -0.14 -17.58 28.63
C HIS A 74 0.83 -16.55 28.05
N PHE A 75 1.73 -16.99 27.18
CA PHE A 75 2.75 -16.16 26.57
C PHE A 75 2.20 -15.38 25.37
N ILE A 76 2.36 -14.04 25.39
CA ILE A 76 1.86 -13.14 24.35
C ILE A 76 2.97 -12.49 23.50
N GLY A 77 4.23 -12.83 23.73
CA GLY A 77 5.39 -12.33 22.98
C GLY A 77 6.33 -11.46 23.83
N SER A 78 7.26 -10.78 23.17
CA SER A 78 8.26 -9.92 23.82
C SER A 78 7.85 -8.45 23.84
N VAL A 79 8.40 -7.71 24.80
CA VAL A 79 8.43 -6.24 24.79
C VAL A 79 9.89 -5.83 24.91
N VAL A 80 10.38 -5.13 23.89
CA VAL A 80 11.77 -4.67 23.80
C VAL A 80 11.82 -3.16 23.90
N TYR A 81 12.66 -2.64 24.76
CA TYR A 81 12.78 -1.21 24.95
C TYR A 81 14.21 -0.78 25.29
N ILE A 82 14.48 0.50 25.11
CA ILE A 82 15.71 1.18 25.52
C ILE A 82 15.41 2.08 26.71
N GLU A 83 16.22 1.99 27.75
CA GLU A 83 16.19 2.95 28.83
C GLU A 83 16.86 4.26 28.41
N GLN A 84 16.13 5.40 28.49
CA GLN A 84 16.69 6.72 28.21
C GLN A 84 17.40 7.28 29.43
N GLY A 85 18.74 7.19 29.44
CA GLY A 85 19.59 7.98 30.30
C GLY A 85 19.88 7.43 31.70
N LEU A 86 20.73 8.13 32.43
CA LEU A 86 21.07 7.91 33.85
C LEU A 86 19.80 8.09 34.70
N TYR A 87 19.58 7.19 35.65
CA TYR A 87 18.50 7.26 36.63
C TYR A 87 18.31 8.70 37.16
N GLN A 88 17.19 9.31 36.81
CA GLN A 88 16.74 10.52 37.48
C GLN A 88 16.14 10.10 38.82
N VAL A 89 16.78 10.51 39.91
CA VAL A 89 16.34 10.16 41.27
C VAL A 89 14.96 10.71 41.62
N SER A 90 14.44 11.67 40.85
CA SER A 90 13.20 12.41 41.12
C SER A 90 12.18 12.45 40.00
N GLY A 91 12.20 11.51 39.08
CA GLY A 91 11.23 11.51 37.97
C GLY A 91 11.08 10.15 37.30
N ILE A 92 9.99 10.01 36.52
CA ILE A 92 9.72 8.81 35.69
C ILE A 92 10.66 8.82 34.48
N SER A 93 11.48 7.76 34.35
CA SER A 93 12.33 7.58 33.18
C SER A 93 11.51 6.96 32.04
N PRO A 94 11.42 7.60 30.86
CA PRO A 94 10.73 7.03 29.73
C PRO A 94 11.50 5.83 29.15
N LEU A 95 10.76 4.78 28.81
CA LEU A 95 11.25 3.61 28.12
C LEU A 95 10.85 3.70 26.65
N LEU A 96 11.82 3.79 25.74
CA LEU A 96 11.53 3.80 24.30
C LEU A 96 11.28 2.38 23.81
N VAL A 97 10.05 2.10 23.41
CA VAL A 97 9.63 0.78 22.94
C VAL A 97 10.14 0.53 21.53
N ILE A 98 10.92 -0.53 21.36
CA ILE A 98 11.47 -0.96 20.07
C ILE A 98 10.61 -2.04 19.41
N ASP A 99 10.08 -2.98 20.22
CA ASP A 99 9.11 -3.97 19.77
C ASP A 99 8.07 -4.23 20.86
N GLY A 100 6.88 -4.67 20.45
CA GLY A 100 5.75 -4.95 21.35
C GLY A 100 4.73 -3.83 21.45
N GLN A 101 4.86 -2.74 20.70
CA GLN A 101 3.93 -1.60 20.73
C GLN A 101 2.47 -2.00 20.49
N GLN A 102 2.19 -2.88 19.52
CA GLN A 102 0.82 -3.32 19.21
C GLN A 102 0.20 -4.05 20.41
N ARG A 103 0.97 -4.92 21.08
CA ARG A 103 0.54 -5.67 22.26
C ARG A 103 0.28 -4.74 23.44
N LEU A 104 1.19 -3.80 23.70
CA LEU A 104 1.02 -2.80 24.76
C LEU A 104 -0.23 -1.95 24.51
N THR A 105 -0.39 -1.42 23.32
CA THR A 105 -1.57 -0.62 22.96
C THR A 105 -2.86 -1.42 23.14
N THR A 106 -2.91 -2.66 22.64
CA THR A 106 -4.10 -3.52 22.77
C THR A 106 -4.40 -3.85 24.24
N ALA A 107 -3.36 -4.12 25.05
CA ALA A 107 -3.54 -4.35 26.48
C ALA A 107 -4.12 -3.11 27.19
N MET A 108 -3.66 -1.90 26.84
CA MET A 108 -4.20 -0.66 27.40
C MET A 108 -5.67 -0.45 27.03
N LEU A 109 -6.05 -0.75 25.77
CA LEU A 109 -7.46 -0.66 25.33
C LEU A 109 -8.34 -1.64 26.09
N LEU A 110 -7.90 -2.88 26.26
CA LEU A 110 -8.64 -3.90 27.02
C LEU A 110 -8.76 -3.53 28.50
N ILE A 111 -7.67 -3.05 29.13
CA ILE A 111 -7.66 -2.63 30.54
C ILE A 111 -8.59 -1.41 30.75
N GLU A 112 -8.56 -0.43 29.84
CA GLU A 112 -9.47 0.72 29.91
C GLU A 112 -10.93 0.28 29.76
N ALA A 113 -11.25 -0.60 28.79
CA ALA A 113 -12.59 -1.14 28.63
C ALA A 113 -13.03 -1.89 29.92
N LEU A 114 -12.19 -2.79 30.45
CA LEU A 114 -12.49 -3.51 31.68
C LEU A 114 -12.70 -2.55 32.87
N SER A 115 -11.87 -1.49 32.98
CA SER A 115 -12.01 -0.53 34.08
C SER A 115 -13.35 0.20 34.10
N ARG A 116 -14.03 0.33 32.95
CA ARG A 116 -15.34 0.95 32.84
C ARG A 116 -16.50 0.03 33.26
N HIS A 117 -16.28 -1.28 33.25
CA HIS A 117 -17.27 -2.28 33.67
C HIS A 117 -17.10 -2.75 35.12
N LEU A 118 -15.98 -2.39 35.77
CA LEU A 118 -15.72 -2.70 37.17
C LEU A 118 -16.23 -1.59 38.09
N GLY A 119 -16.70 -1.96 39.27
CA GLY A 119 -17.01 -1.04 40.36
C GLY A 119 -15.77 -0.60 41.17
N GLU A 120 -16.04 0.07 42.30
CA GLU A 120 -15.00 0.47 43.25
C GLU A 120 -14.47 -0.72 44.07
N ASP A 121 -15.32 -1.70 44.36
CA ASP A 121 -14.97 -2.92 45.05
C ASP A 121 -14.18 -3.90 44.15
N GLU A 122 -13.31 -4.67 44.78
CA GLU A 122 -12.53 -5.69 44.04
C GLU A 122 -13.42 -6.89 43.67
N VAL A 123 -13.53 -7.16 42.39
CA VAL A 123 -14.20 -8.36 41.84
C VAL A 123 -13.32 -9.60 41.94
N PHE A 124 -12.00 -9.40 41.79
CA PHE A 124 -10.97 -10.44 41.86
C PHE A 124 -9.68 -9.77 42.36
N ASP A 125 -8.77 -10.52 42.95
CA ASP A 125 -7.52 -10.06 43.56
C ASP A 125 -6.80 -8.96 42.74
N GLY A 126 -6.85 -7.73 43.25
CA GLY A 126 -6.24 -6.54 42.62
C GLY A 126 -7.05 -5.92 41.47
N PHE A 127 -8.26 -6.41 41.12
CA PHE A 127 -9.08 -5.90 40.03
C PHE A 127 -10.27 -5.07 40.55
N SER A 128 -10.10 -3.75 40.54
CA SER A 128 -11.17 -2.77 40.67
C SER A 128 -10.92 -1.63 39.67
N ALA A 129 -11.94 -0.84 39.34
CA ALA A 129 -11.84 0.27 38.39
C ALA A 129 -10.66 1.20 38.74
N MET A 130 -10.57 1.64 39.99
CA MET A 130 -9.52 2.54 40.45
C MET A 130 -8.12 1.91 40.37
N LYS A 131 -7.97 0.64 40.76
CA LYS A 131 -6.68 -0.05 40.69
C LYS A 131 -6.20 -0.27 39.28
N LEU A 132 -7.09 -0.67 38.35
CA LEU A 132 -6.74 -0.83 36.94
C LEU A 132 -6.23 0.48 36.35
N ARG A 133 -6.91 1.57 36.61
CA ARG A 133 -6.51 2.88 36.09
C ARG A 133 -5.19 3.36 36.68
N ASN A 134 -5.05 3.31 37.99
CA ASN A 134 -3.87 3.88 38.67
C ASN A 134 -2.61 3.03 38.54
N TYR A 135 -2.72 1.71 38.36
CA TYR A 135 -1.55 0.85 38.24
C TYR A 135 -1.11 0.62 36.79
N TYR A 136 -2.05 0.60 35.83
CA TYR A 136 -1.75 0.12 34.48
C TYR A 136 -1.95 1.19 33.39
N LEU A 137 -2.79 2.20 33.60
CA LEU A 137 -3.06 3.24 32.60
C LEU A 137 -2.43 4.57 32.92
N LEU A 138 -2.35 4.91 34.20
CA LEU A 138 -1.93 6.23 34.68
C LEU A 138 -0.68 6.14 35.57
N ASN A 139 0.03 7.27 35.65
CA ASN A 139 1.01 7.60 36.67
C ASN A 139 0.40 8.70 37.54
N PRO A 140 -0.34 8.37 38.61
CA PRO A 140 -1.25 9.31 39.30
C PRO A 140 -0.55 10.49 39.97
N TYR A 141 0.75 10.41 40.18
CA TYR A 141 1.56 11.49 40.80
C TYR A 141 2.24 12.41 39.79
N GLU A 142 2.00 12.18 38.47
CA GLU A 142 2.57 12.95 37.39
C GLU A 142 1.52 13.77 36.65
N SER A 143 1.94 14.88 36.05
CA SER A 143 1.03 15.76 35.26
C SER A 143 1.33 15.74 33.77
N GLY A 144 0.38 16.21 32.98
CA GLY A 144 0.51 16.28 31.53
C GLY A 144 0.61 14.88 30.88
N GLU A 145 1.49 14.75 29.90
CA GLU A 145 1.73 13.47 29.20
C GLU A 145 2.43 12.43 30.09
N LYS A 146 3.24 12.86 31.07
CA LYS A 146 3.88 11.97 32.03
C LYS A 146 2.90 11.22 32.93
N GLY A 147 1.66 11.74 33.06
CA GLY A 147 0.57 11.10 33.78
C GLY A 147 0.02 9.82 33.16
N PHE A 148 0.53 9.40 31.98
CA PHE A 148 0.08 8.18 31.30
C PHE A 148 1.20 7.15 31.21
N LYS A 149 0.83 5.88 31.33
CA LYS A 149 1.77 4.75 31.22
C LYS A 149 2.28 4.53 29.81
N LEU A 150 1.45 4.79 28.78
CA LEU A 150 1.78 4.60 27.38
C LEU A 150 1.54 5.90 26.60
N LEU A 151 2.56 6.35 25.89
CA LEU A 151 2.45 7.40 24.87
C LEU A 151 2.66 6.79 23.49
N LEU A 152 1.65 6.95 22.66
CA LEU A 152 1.70 6.61 21.24
C LEU A 152 2.19 7.82 20.43
N THR A 153 2.17 7.68 19.10
CA THR A 153 2.52 8.76 18.17
C THR A 153 1.27 9.32 17.51
N GLU A 154 1.29 10.57 17.12
CA GLU A 154 0.28 11.25 16.29
C GLU A 154 -1.18 11.07 16.75
N THR A 155 -2.06 10.76 15.79
CA THR A 155 -3.52 10.57 16.02
C THR A 155 -3.83 9.44 16.99
N ASP A 156 -2.96 8.40 17.06
CA ASP A 156 -3.10 7.32 18.04
C ASP A 156 -2.89 7.83 19.46
N LYS A 157 -1.92 8.76 19.68
CA LYS A 157 -1.66 9.38 20.98
C LYS A 157 -2.91 10.11 21.47
N ASP A 158 -3.38 11.07 20.70
CA ASP A 158 -4.49 11.92 21.09
C ASP A 158 -5.78 11.10 21.33
N SER A 159 -5.99 10.06 20.50
CA SER A 159 -7.11 9.14 20.64
C SER A 159 -7.04 8.32 21.93
N LEU A 160 -5.88 7.71 22.22
CA LEU A 160 -5.69 6.91 23.44
C LEU A 160 -5.81 7.79 24.70
N LEU A 161 -5.21 9.00 24.68
CA LEU A 161 -5.29 9.92 25.81
C LEU A 161 -6.73 10.42 26.07
N ALA A 162 -7.47 10.74 25.00
CA ALA A 162 -8.89 11.11 25.11
C ALA A 162 -9.72 9.95 25.68
N LEU A 163 -9.47 8.73 25.20
CA LEU A 163 -10.14 7.52 25.67
C LEU A 163 -9.91 7.28 27.18
N ILE A 164 -8.64 7.27 27.61
CA ILE A 164 -8.28 7.06 29.03
C ILE A 164 -8.80 8.21 29.91
N LYS A 165 -8.82 9.45 29.44
CA LYS A 165 -9.39 10.60 30.17
C LYS A 165 -10.91 10.67 30.09
N GLN A 166 -11.55 9.77 29.35
CA GLN A 166 -12.99 9.77 29.11
C GLN A 166 -13.50 11.12 28.58
N ARG A 167 -12.73 11.71 27.65
CA ARG A 167 -13.06 12.97 26.97
C ARG A 167 -13.60 12.69 25.56
N PRO A 168 -14.31 13.67 24.96
CA PRO A 168 -14.67 13.57 23.54
C PRO A 168 -13.45 13.29 22.68
N MET A 169 -13.62 12.44 21.64
CA MET A 169 -12.58 12.17 20.68
C MET A 169 -12.21 13.42 19.90
N PRO A 170 -10.92 13.59 19.53
CA PRO A 170 -10.49 14.65 18.63
C PRO A 170 -11.14 14.49 17.25
N GLU A 171 -11.21 15.57 16.48
CA GLU A 171 -11.79 15.55 15.12
C GLU A 171 -11.12 14.50 14.21
N ASN A 172 -9.79 14.43 14.28
CA ASN A 172 -8.98 13.45 13.57
C ASN A 172 -8.53 12.32 14.51
N TYR A 173 -9.46 11.48 14.93
CA TYR A 173 -9.13 10.34 15.81
C TYR A 173 -8.70 9.10 15.02
N SER A 174 -7.98 8.20 15.69
CA SER A 174 -7.59 6.90 15.17
C SER A 174 -8.78 5.95 15.16
N HIS A 175 -9.31 5.67 13.97
CA HIS A 175 -10.41 4.71 13.80
C HIS A 175 -10.06 3.34 14.39
N ARG A 176 -8.80 2.91 14.21
CA ARG A 176 -8.34 1.59 14.67
C ARG A 176 -8.32 1.48 16.20
N ILE A 177 -7.94 2.53 16.92
CA ILE A 177 -8.03 2.60 18.39
C ILE A 177 -9.48 2.44 18.83
N MET A 178 -10.40 3.17 18.18
CA MET A 178 -11.81 3.14 18.54
C MET A 178 -12.50 1.82 18.21
N GLU A 179 -12.28 1.26 17.02
CA GLU A 179 -12.82 -0.04 16.62
C GLU A 179 -12.45 -1.13 17.62
N ASN A 180 -11.17 -1.20 17.98
CA ASN A 180 -10.69 -2.24 18.89
C ASN A 180 -11.09 -1.99 20.34
N PHE A 181 -11.20 -0.74 20.79
CA PHE A 181 -11.77 -0.43 22.09
C PHE A 181 -13.24 -0.85 22.15
N THR A 182 -14.05 -0.46 21.16
CA THR A 182 -15.47 -0.83 21.08
C THR A 182 -15.64 -2.34 21.06
N PHE A 183 -14.79 -3.06 20.31
CA PHE A 183 -14.79 -4.52 20.33
C PHE A 183 -14.62 -5.08 21.75
N PHE A 184 -13.63 -4.61 22.52
CA PHE A 184 -13.44 -5.09 23.89
C PHE A 184 -14.58 -4.71 24.82
N ASP A 185 -15.07 -3.49 24.73
CA ASP A 185 -16.20 -3.00 25.52
C ASP A 185 -17.45 -3.85 25.31
N GLU A 186 -17.79 -4.16 24.05
CA GLU A 186 -18.89 -5.06 23.69
C GLU A 186 -18.68 -6.51 24.16
N GLN A 187 -17.45 -7.03 24.08
CA GLN A 187 -17.18 -8.40 24.56
C GLN A 187 -17.32 -8.49 26.09
N ILE A 188 -16.86 -7.47 26.81
CA ILE A 188 -16.98 -7.39 28.28
C ILE A 188 -18.46 -7.28 28.66
N ALA A 189 -19.21 -6.41 27.99
CA ALA A 189 -20.65 -6.27 28.22
C ALA A 189 -21.43 -7.60 28.07
N LYS A 190 -21.00 -8.47 27.14
CA LYS A 190 -21.60 -9.82 26.95
C LYS A 190 -21.31 -10.80 28.10
N LEU A 191 -20.23 -10.57 28.88
CA LEU A 191 -19.96 -11.39 30.07
C LEU A 191 -20.89 -11.06 31.25
N GLY A 192 -21.52 -9.89 31.23
CA GLY A 192 -22.34 -9.41 32.34
C GLY A 192 -21.53 -9.30 33.64
N ASP A 193 -22.04 -9.88 34.74
CA ASP A 193 -21.40 -9.83 36.06
C ASP A 193 -20.27 -10.84 36.24
N ASP A 194 -20.08 -11.80 35.30
CA ASP A 194 -19.04 -12.83 35.42
C ASP A 194 -17.71 -12.38 34.76
N LEU A 195 -17.06 -11.42 35.40
CA LEU A 195 -15.77 -10.87 34.95
C LEU A 195 -14.55 -11.64 35.48
N ILE A 196 -14.73 -12.60 36.38
CA ILE A 196 -13.65 -13.37 37.02
C ILE A 196 -12.77 -14.11 36.00
N PRO A 197 -13.32 -14.80 34.97
CA PRO A 197 -12.49 -15.44 33.96
C PRO A 197 -11.58 -14.47 33.20
N LEU A 198 -12.08 -13.26 32.89
CA LEU A 198 -11.29 -12.23 32.23
C LEU A 198 -10.14 -11.72 33.12
N CYS A 199 -10.45 -11.41 34.39
CA CYS A 199 -9.44 -10.96 35.36
C CYS A 199 -8.36 -12.01 35.61
N ARG A 200 -8.76 -13.29 35.80
CA ARG A 200 -7.82 -14.41 35.95
C ARG A 200 -6.93 -14.59 34.71
N GLY A 201 -7.54 -14.49 33.52
CA GLY A 201 -6.82 -14.63 32.26
C GLY A 201 -5.79 -13.54 32.04
N LEU A 202 -6.15 -12.28 32.33
CA LEU A 202 -5.24 -11.13 32.29
C LEU A 202 -4.06 -11.31 33.26
N ALA A 203 -4.31 -11.79 34.49
CA ALA A 203 -3.27 -12.07 35.47
C ALA A 203 -2.27 -13.15 35.04
N LYS A 204 -2.68 -14.03 34.13
CA LYS A 204 -1.84 -15.13 33.60
C LYS A 204 -1.03 -14.76 32.36
N LEU A 205 -1.16 -13.53 31.83
CA LEU A 205 -0.39 -13.12 30.66
C LEU A 205 1.09 -12.94 30.98
N LEU A 206 1.93 -13.59 30.16
CA LEU A 206 3.39 -13.48 30.24
C LEU A 206 3.98 -12.81 29.01
N ILE A 207 5.06 -12.08 29.23
CA ILE A 207 5.91 -11.50 28.20
C ILE A 207 7.39 -11.87 28.45
N VAL A 208 8.21 -11.76 27.42
CA VAL A 208 9.66 -11.61 27.60
C VAL A 208 9.98 -10.12 27.65
N ASP A 209 10.41 -9.67 28.80
CA ASP A 209 10.85 -8.29 29.10
C ASP A 209 12.32 -8.18 28.67
N VAL A 210 12.60 -7.34 27.65
CA VAL A 210 13.93 -7.18 27.06
C VAL A 210 14.37 -5.73 27.17
N ALA A 211 15.29 -5.46 28.10
CA ALA A 211 15.92 -4.15 28.28
C ALA A 211 17.23 -4.06 27.48
N LEU A 212 17.34 -3.05 26.62
CA LEU A 212 18.53 -2.74 25.85
C LEU A 212 19.29 -1.58 26.49
N ASN A 213 20.62 -1.69 26.53
CA ASN A 213 21.49 -0.65 27.04
C ASN A 213 21.92 0.28 25.88
N ARG A 214 21.64 1.58 26.04
CA ARG A 214 22.08 2.60 25.07
C ARG A 214 23.62 2.63 25.00
N GLY A 215 24.15 2.51 23.78
CA GLY A 215 25.61 2.53 23.53
C GLY A 215 26.34 1.19 23.63
N GLN A 216 25.66 0.12 24.12
CA GLN A 216 26.22 -1.24 24.14
C GLN A 216 25.49 -2.16 23.15
N ASP A 217 24.17 -2.08 23.10
CA ASP A 217 23.34 -2.86 22.20
C ASP A 217 23.04 -2.05 20.91
N ASN A 218 22.94 -2.74 19.78
CA ASN A 218 22.48 -2.13 18.54
C ASN A 218 20.97 -2.37 18.38
N PRO A 219 20.13 -1.36 18.66
CA PRO A 219 18.67 -1.52 18.64
C PRO A 219 18.15 -1.97 17.30
N GLN A 220 18.77 -1.52 16.21
CA GLN A 220 18.37 -1.86 14.85
C GLN A 220 18.59 -3.33 14.53
N LEU A 221 19.76 -3.91 14.86
CA LEU A 221 20.03 -5.34 14.63
C LEU A 221 19.07 -6.22 15.45
N ILE A 222 18.74 -5.78 16.67
CA ILE A 222 17.80 -6.50 17.53
C ILE A 222 16.40 -6.41 16.96
N PHE A 223 15.96 -5.22 16.54
CA PHE A 223 14.69 -5.02 15.86
C PHE A 223 14.55 -5.88 14.60
N GLU A 224 15.57 -5.91 13.74
CA GLU A 224 15.58 -6.75 12.53
C GLU A 224 15.46 -8.25 12.88
N SER A 225 16.16 -8.71 13.91
CA SER A 225 16.15 -10.12 14.32
C SER A 225 14.81 -10.57 14.92
N MET A 226 14.14 -9.69 15.66
CA MET A 226 12.88 -10.00 16.34
C MET A 226 11.67 -9.91 15.42
N ASN A 227 11.68 -9.02 14.43
CA ASN A 227 10.60 -8.92 13.45
C ASN A 227 10.45 -10.15 12.54
N SER A 228 11.44 -11.05 12.52
CA SER A 228 11.34 -12.32 11.81
C SER A 228 10.31 -13.29 12.41
N THR A 229 9.79 -13.02 13.62
CA THR A 229 8.91 -13.94 14.38
C THR A 229 7.47 -13.42 14.58
N GLY A 230 7.15 -12.16 14.17
CA GLY A 230 5.85 -11.53 14.35
C GLY A 230 5.08 -11.28 13.03
N LYS A 231 4.04 -10.42 13.09
CA LYS A 231 3.41 -9.87 11.86
C LYS A 231 4.48 -9.08 11.11
N ALA A 232 4.83 -9.57 9.93
CA ALA A 232 5.88 -8.95 9.12
C ALA A 232 5.63 -7.44 8.96
N LEU A 233 6.65 -6.63 9.19
CA LEU A 233 6.64 -5.22 8.87
C LEU A 233 6.68 -5.05 7.34
N SER A 234 6.09 -3.97 6.85
CA SER A 234 6.28 -3.56 5.46
C SER A 234 7.75 -3.21 5.20
N GLN A 235 8.18 -3.28 3.96
CA GLN A 235 9.53 -2.82 3.58
C GLN A 235 9.70 -1.34 3.93
N ALA A 236 8.64 -0.55 3.78
CA ALA A 236 8.56 0.87 4.16
C ALA A 236 8.87 1.09 5.64
N ASP A 237 8.25 0.30 6.54
CA ASP A 237 8.48 0.41 7.99
C ASP A 237 9.93 0.09 8.35
N LEU A 238 10.51 -0.94 7.71
CA LEU A 238 11.91 -1.30 7.90
C LEU A 238 12.86 -0.19 7.43
N VAL A 239 12.58 0.42 6.28
CA VAL A 239 13.36 1.56 5.74
C VAL A 239 13.27 2.75 6.68
N ARG A 240 12.08 3.13 7.15
CA ARG A 240 11.88 4.24 8.08
C ARG A 240 12.65 4.02 9.38
N ASN A 241 12.54 2.83 9.95
CA ASN A 241 13.25 2.49 11.17
C ASN A 241 14.76 2.51 10.97
N PHE A 242 15.28 2.01 9.83
CA PHE A 242 16.70 2.09 9.51
C PHE A 242 17.23 3.52 9.48
N ILE A 243 16.48 4.43 8.88
CA ILE A 243 16.86 5.83 8.75
C ILE A 243 16.83 6.52 10.12
N LEU A 244 15.76 6.36 10.89
CA LEU A 244 15.47 7.21 12.04
C LEU A 244 15.99 6.65 13.37
N MET A 245 16.05 5.33 13.55
CA MET A 245 16.33 4.70 14.85
C MET A 245 17.70 5.06 15.45
N GLY A 246 18.70 5.32 14.63
CA GLY A 246 20.06 5.62 15.08
C GLY A 246 20.35 7.10 15.35
N LEU A 247 19.37 7.98 15.09
CA LEU A 247 19.56 9.43 15.18
C LEU A 247 19.28 9.96 16.59
N GLU A 248 19.86 11.12 16.91
CA GLU A 248 19.51 11.87 18.13
C GLU A 248 18.04 12.36 18.04
N PRO A 249 17.31 12.46 19.17
CA PRO A 249 15.87 12.72 19.18
C PRO A 249 15.44 13.97 18.40
N GLU A 250 16.17 15.07 18.51
CA GLU A 250 15.86 16.33 17.80
C GLU A 250 16.04 16.16 16.28
N HIS A 251 17.12 15.49 15.87
CA HIS A 251 17.40 15.21 14.46
C HIS A 251 16.37 14.24 13.88
N GLN A 252 16.01 13.21 14.63
CA GLN A 252 14.98 12.23 14.29
C GLN A 252 13.63 12.91 14.06
N THR A 253 13.20 13.78 14.99
CA THR A 253 11.94 14.52 14.89
C THR A 253 11.94 15.43 13.66
N ARG A 254 13.02 16.18 13.42
CA ARG A 254 13.15 17.07 12.27
C ARG A 254 13.03 16.29 10.95
N LEU A 255 13.78 15.21 10.75
CA LEU A 255 13.71 14.43 9.51
C LEU A 255 12.33 13.79 9.30
N TYR A 256 11.70 13.38 10.39
CA TYR A 256 10.34 12.85 10.31
C TYR A 256 9.33 13.93 9.90
N GLU A 257 9.30 15.06 10.60
CA GLU A 257 8.32 16.13 10.36
C GLU A 257 8.54 16.84 9.01
N ASP A 258 9.80 17.07 8.61
CA ASP A 258 10.11 17.81 7.39
C ASP A 258 10.01 16.96 6.13
N HIS A 259 10.21 15.64 6.21
CA HIS A 259 10.29 14.78 5.04
C HIS A 259 9.40 13.54 5.12
N TRP A 260 9.50 12.72 6.19
CA TRP A 260 8.82 11.43 6.21
C TRP A 260 7.30 11.57 6.32
N ARG A 261 6.84 12.37 7.27
CA ARG A 261 5.42 12.67 7.45
C ARG A 261 4.75 13.30 6.22
N PRO A 262 5.35 14.29 5.53
CA PRO A 262 4.83 14.76 4.26
C PRO A 262 4.64 13.66 3.22
N MET A 263 5.56 12.67 3.13
CA MET A 263 5.38 11.51 2.27
C MET A 263 4.16 10.68 2.69
N GLU A 264 4.00 10.35 3.98
CA GLU A 264 2.84 9.61 4.50
C GLU A 264 1.52 10.33 4.17
N VAL A 265 1.47 11.64 4.35
CA VAL A 265 0.32 12.48 3.99
C VAL A 265 0.09 12.50 2.47
N ALA A 266 1.17 12.62 1.68
CA ALA A 266 1.07 12.61 0.23
C ALA A 266 0.53 11.29 -0.32
N PHE A 267 0.92 10.16 0.23
CA PHE A 267 0.36 8.85 -0.13
C PHE A 267 -1.06 8.68 0.39
N GLY A 268 -1.37 9.22 1.57
CA GLY A 268 -2.57 8.91 2.34
C GLY A 268 -2.48 7.54 3.00
N GLN A 269 -3.30 7.28 4.01
CA GLN A 269 -3.21 6.06 4.83
C GLN A 269 -3.30 4.77 4.00
N GLN A 270 -4.26 4.68 3.08
CA GLN A 270 -4.41 3.51 2.21
C GLN A 270 -3.26 3.41 1.21
N GLY A 271 -2.95 4.52 0.52
CA GLY A 271 -1.90 4.54 -0.49
C GLY A 271 -0.51 4.24 0.08
N TYR A 272 -0.22 4.68 1.30
CA TYR A 272 1.03 4.37 1.97
C TYR A 272 1.18 2.87 2.21
N SER A 273 0.14 2.21 2.70
CA SER A 273 0.19 0.76 2.95
C SER A 273 0.23 -0.09 1.68
N GLU A 274 -0.36 0.38 0.58
CA GLU A 274 -0.48 -0.39 -0.66
C GLU A 274 0.68 -0.14 -1.64
N TYR A 275 1.21 1.10 -1.69
CA TYR A 275 2.11 1.51 -2.77
C TYR A 275 3.51 1.93 -2.33
N PHE A 276 3.75 2.21 -1.05
CA PHE A 276 5.05 2.74 -0.62
C PHE A 276 6.19 1.72 -0.82
N ASP A 277 5.97 0.45 -0.56
CA ASP A 277 6.95 -0.62 -0.83
C ASP A 277 7.30 -0.68 -2.34
N SER A 278 6.28 -0.56 -3.19
CA SER A 278 6.47 -0.49 -4.64
C SER A 278 7.21 0.77 -5.07
N PHE A 279 6.90 1.92 -4.46
CA PHE A 279 7.63 3.16 -4.66
C PHE A 279 9.10 3.00 -4.32
N MET A 280 9.43 2.48 -3.14
CA MET A 280 10.83 2.26 -2.73
C MET A 280 11.58 1.33 -3.67
N ARG A 281 10.91 0.30 -4.17
CA ARG A 281 11.48 -0.59 -5.20
C ARG A 281 11.80 0.16 -6.49
N HIS A 282 10.91 1.03 -6.95
CA HIS A 282 11.13 1.85 -8.15
C HIS A 282 12.22 2.91 -7.94
N TYR A 283 12.22 3.57 -6.79
CA TYR A 283 13.26 4.51 -6.39
C TYR A 283 14.66 3.87 -6.43
N LEU A 284 14.81 2.71 -5.80
CA LEU A 284 16.07 1.97 -5.81
C LEU A 284 16.46 1.56 -7.23
N THR A 285 15.51 1.16 -8.06
CA THR A 285 15.79 0.85 -9.47
C THR A 285 16.36 2.07 -10.22
N VAL A 286 15.83 3.27 -9.97
CA VAL A 286 16.38 4.52 -10.53
C VAL A 286 17.81 4.77 -10.06
N LYS A 287 18.05 4.61 -8.75
CA LYS A 287 19.35 4.97 -8.14
C LYS A 287 20.46 3.97 -8.42
N THR A 288 20.13 2.69 -8.51
CA THR A 288 21.12 1.61 -8.67
C THR A 288 21.16 1.03 -10.09
N GLY A 289 20.09 1.16 -10.86
CA GLY A 289 19.89 0.49 -12.15
C GLY A 289 19.57 -1.00 -12.03
N GLU A 290 19.38 -1.51 -10.81
CA GLU A 290 19.00 -2.89 -10.53
C GLU A 290 17.56 -2.95 -10.01
N ILE A 291 16.85 -4.02 -10.32
CA ILE A 291 15.45 -4.21 -9.90
C ILE A 291 15.43 -5.14 -8.68
N PRO A 292 15.26 -4.64 -7.47
CA PRO A 292 15.16 -5.50 -6.27
C PRO A 292 13.95 -6.43 -6.36
N ARG A 293 14.05 -7.61 -5.75
CA ARG A 293 12.85 -8.43 -5.49
C ARG A 293 11.95 -7.72 -4.48
N THR A 294 10.66 -8.00 -4.53
CA THR A 294 9.67 -7.32 -3.66
C THR A 294 9.95 -7.57 -2.17
N ASP A 295 10.44 -8.76 -1.83
CA ASP A 295 10.80 -9.18 -0.47
C ASP A 295 12.22 -8.73 -0.05
N GLU A 296 13.02 -8.16 -0.96
CA GLU A 296 14.42 -7.75 -0.74
C GLU A 296 14.63 -6.24 -0.83
N VAL A 297 13.56 -5.44 -0.90
CA VAL A 297 13.64 -3.97 -1.05
C VAL A 297 14.43 -3.35 0.10
N TYR A 298 14.20 -3.78 1.33
CA TYR A 298 14.92 -3.29 2.50
C TYR A 298 16.43 -3.62 2.45
N GLU A 299 16.80 -4.83 2.06
CA GLU A 299 18.22 -5.20 1.91
C GLU A 299 18.90 -4.37 0.83
N ALA A 300 18.24 -4.19 -0.32
CA ALA A 300 18.73 -3.33 -1.38
C ALA A 300 18.87 -1.87 -0.93
N PHE A 301 17.93 -1.39 -0.12
CA PHE A 301 17.99 -0.05 0.47
C PHE A 301 19.20 0.11 1.40
N LYS A 302 19.46 -0.86 2.28
CA LYS A 302 20.63 -0.82 3.18
C LYS A 302 21.94 -0.74 2.40
N LEU A 303 22.05 -1.52 1.31
CA LEU A 303 23.25 -1.48 0.45
C LEU A 303 23.39 -0.11 -0.21
N HIS A 304 22.31 0.46 -0.72
CA HIS A 304 22.31 1.80 -1.33
C HIS A 304 22.69 2.88 -0.31
N ALA A 305 22.06 2.90 0.86
CA ALA A 305 22.32 3.88 1.92
C ALA A 305 23.76 3.83 2.47
N ARG A 306 24.37 2.64 2.49
CA ARG A 306 25.77 2.42 2.90
C ARG A 306 26.78 2.61 1.78
N SER A 307 26.35 2.81 0.53
CA SER A 307 27.27 3.09 -0.56
C SER A 307 28.04 4.39 -0.28
N GLN A 308 29.32 4.43 -0.69
CA GLN A 308 30.20 5.57 -0.39
C GLN A 308 29.59 6.90 -0.84
N SER A 309 29.03 6.94 -2.06
CA SER A 309 28.44 8.14 -2.65
C SER A 309 27.22 8.69 -1.90
N VAL A 310 26.48 7.83 -1.20
CA VAL A 310 25.31 8.21 -0.39
C VAL A 310 25.72 8.53 1.04
N ALA A 311 26.57 7.70 1.65
CA ALA A 311 27.07 7.89 3.01
C ALA A 311 27.82 9.22 3.19
N GLU A 312 28.62 9.65 2.21
CA GLU A 312 29.31 10.94 2.22
C GLU A 312 28.37 12.15 2.18
N LYS A 313 27.17 12.02 1.58
CA LYS A 313 26.16 13.08 1.53
C LYS A 313 25.36 13.22 2.83
N GLY A 314 25.34 12.16 3.62
CA GLY A 314 24.60 12.08 4.88
C GLY A 314 23.12 11.72 4.74
N VAL A 315 22.52 11.36 5.88
CA VAL A 315 21.15 10.86 5.98
C VAL A 315 20.10 11.92 5.57
N ASP A 316 20.33 13.18 5.86
CA ASP A 316 19.41 14.28 5.52
C ASP A 316 19.19 14.35 4.01
N ARG A 317 20.27 14.29 3.24
CA ARG A 317 20.19 14.31 1.77
C ARG A 317 19.56 13.05 1.20
N LEU A 318 19.77 11.91 1.82
CA LEU A 318 19.11 10.66 1.42
C LEU A 318 17.59 10.76 1.59
N VAL A 319 17.13 11.26 2.75
CA VAL A 319 15.69 11.38 3.04
C VAL A 319 15.02 12.46 2.18
N GLU A 320 15.68 13.60 1.99
CA GLU A 320 15.25 14.65 1.06
C GLU A 320 15.07 14.10 -0.37
N ASP A 321 16.03 13.33 -0.86
CA ASP A 321 15.97 12.71 -2.18
C ASP A 321 14.81 11.70 -2.30
N ILE A 322 14.60 10.86 -1.27
CA ILE A 322 13.45 9.94 -1.24
C ILE A 322 12.13 10.74 -1.29
N HIS A 323 12.01 11.82 -0.50
CA HIS A 323 10.83 12.67 -0.45
C HIS A 323 10.50 13.27 -1.83
N ILE A 324 11.48 13.84 -2.52
CA ILE A 324 11.32 14.38 -3.87
C ILE A 324 10.76 13.32 -4.85
N TYR A 325 11.34 12.11 -4.83
CA TYR A 325 10.86 11.03 -5.70
C TYR A 325 9.50 10.47 -5.27
N ALA A 326 9.16 10.54 -3.98
CA ALA A 326 7.85 10.17 -3.47
C ALA A 326 6.75 11.11 -3.99
N GLU A 327 7.01 12.42 -4.07
CA GLU A 327 6.11 13.38 -4.69
C GLU A 327 5.86 13.07 -6.17
N TYR A 328 6.93 12.76 -6.92
CA TYR A 328 6.80 12.37 -8.33
C TYR A 328 5.97 11.08 -8.48
N TYR A 329 6.21 10.11 -7.61
CA TYR A 329 5.44 8.87 -7.61
C TYR A 329 3.96 9.12 -7.31
N CYS A 330 3.65 9.95 -6.32
CA CYS A 330 2.27 10.32 -5.99
C CYS A 330 1.58 11.04 -7.16
N ALA A 331 2.28 11.95 -7.84
CA ALA A 331 1.76 12.61 -9.03
C ALA A 331 1.37 11.59 -10.13
N MET A 332 2.28 10.67 -10.45
CA MET A 332 2.09 9.69 -11.52
C MET A 332 1.14 8.55 -11.13
N ALA A 333 1.41 7.87 -10.01
CA ALA A 333 0.76 6.61 -9.64
C ALA A 333 -0.56 6.81 -8.88
N LEU A 334 -0.68 7.89 -8.08
CA LEU A 334 -1.84 8.17 -7.24
C LEU A 334 -2.75 9.27 -7.79
N GLY A 335 -2.46 9.77 -8.99
CA GLY A 335 -3.31 10.77 -9.67
C GLY A 335 -3.25 12.16 -9.06
N LYS A 336 -2.13 12.53 -8.43
CA LYS A 336 -1.96 13.84 -7.76
C LYS A 336 -1.22 14.87 -8.63
N GLU A 337 -1.11 14.62 -9.93
CA GLU A 337 -0.51 15.55 -10.88
C GLU A 337 -1.41 16.78 -11.07
N SER A 338 -0.83 17.96 -10.96
CA SER A 338 -1.53 19.25 -11.10
C SER A 338 -1.66 19.73 -12.55
N ASP A 339 -0.71 19.37 -13.42
CA ASP A 339 -0.80 19.67 -14.84
C ASP A 339 -1.83 18.76 -15.52
N LYS A 340 -2.84 19.34 -16.15
CA LYS A 340 -3.97 18.58 -16.74
C LYS A 340 -3.54 17.62 -17.85
N SER A 341 -2.55 17.99 -18.66
CA SER A 341 -2.08 17.18 -19.78
C SER A 341 -1.28 15.98 -19.30
N LEU A 342 -0.40 16.19 -18.33
CA LEU A 342 0.36 15.11 -17.68
C LEU A 342 -0.55 14.22 -16.84
N ALA A 343 -1.49 14.80 -16.07
CA ALA A 343 -2.48 14.04 -15.28
C ALA A 343 -3.28 13.09 -16.16
N THR A 344 -3.72 13.56 -17.33
CA THR A 344 -4.43 12.76 -18.32
C THR A 344 -3.55 11.64 -18.87
N ALA A 345 -2.30 11.95 -19.22
CA ALA A 345 -1.37 10.95 -19.76
C ALA A 345 -1.01 9.87 -18.71
N PHE A 346 -0.79 10.27 -17.46
CA PHE A 346 -0.56 9.32 -16.36
C PHE A 346 -1.79 8.48 -16.02
N GLN A 347 -3.00 9.05 -16.12
CA GLN A 347 -4.23 8.29 -15.95
C GLN A 347 -4.31 7.17 -17.01
N ASP A 348 -4.02 7.49 -18.27
CA ASP A 348 -4.02 6.49 -19.35
C ASP A 348 -3.00 5.36 -19.10
N LEU A 349 -1.81 5.68 -18.58
CA LEU A 349 -0.82 4.67 -18.19
C LEU A 349 -1.27 3.80 -16.99
N ARG A 350 -1.92 4.40 -15.98
CA ARG A 350 -2.48 3.63 -14.85
C ARG A 350 -3.54 2.63 -15.30
N GLU A 351 -4.40 3.04 -16.23
CA GLU A 351 -5.42 2.17 -16.79
C GLU A 351 -4.84 1.05 -17.66
N LEU A 352 -3.75 1.33 -18.37
CA LEU A 352 -2.96 0.30 -19.06
C LEU A 352 -2.19 -0.60 -18.10
N LYS A 353 -2.09 -0.25 -16.80
CA LYS A 353 -1.33 -0.97 -15.78
C LYS A 353 0.15 -1.11 -16.15
N VAL A 354 0.79 0.00 -16.49
CA VAL A 354 2.19 0.10 -16.97
C VAL A 354 3.14 0.52 -15.83
N ASP A 355 2.93 -0.01 -14.63
CA ASP A 355 3.77 0.25 -13.46
C ASP A 355 5.25 -0.10 -13.66
N VAL A 356 5.53 -1.05 -14.53
CA VAL A 356 6.91 -1.42 -14.92
C VAL A 356 7.71 -0.28 -15.58
N ALA A 357 7.05 0.76 -16.10
CA ALA A 357 7.70 1.95 -16.66
C ALA A 357 8.02 3.01 -15.59
N TYR A 358 7.52 2.88 -14.36
CA TYR A 358 7.68 3.91 -13.32
C TYR A 358 9.14 4.23 -12.98
N PRO A 359 10.09 3.30 -12.89
CA PRO A 359 11.49 3.69 -12.68
C PRO A 359 12.00 4.65 -13.76
N PHE A 360 11.68 4.37 -15.02
CA PHE A 360 12.06 5.24 -16.12
C PHE A 360 11.36 6.59 -16.05
N LEU A 361 10.04 6.59 -15.82
CA LEU A 361 9.25 7.82 -15.69
C LEU A 361 9.66 8.68 -14.49
N LEU A 362 10.06 8.09 -13.36
CA LEU A 362 10.59 8.81 -12.20
C LEU A 362 11.87 9.57 -12.54
N ALA A 363 12.77 8.93 -13.28
CA ALA A 363 14.00 9.58 -13.74
C ALA A 363 13.71 10.74 -14.71
N LEU A 364 12.77 10.55 -15.64
CA LEU A 364 12.32 11.60 -16.56
C LEU A 364 11.62 12.75 -15.84
N TYR A 365 10.78 12.43 -14.85
CA TYR A 365 10.09 13.43 -14.04
C TYR A 365 11.08 14.31 -13.28
N HIS A 366 12.14 13.69 -12.75
CA HIS A 366 13.22 14.43 -12.10
C HIS A 366 13.93 15.38 -13.08
N ASP A 367 14.27 14.92 -14.28
CA ASP A 367 14.86 15.79 -15.32
C ASP A 367 13.89 16.91 -15.76
N TYR A 368 12.59 16.63 -15.84
CA TYR A 368 11.56 17.63 -16.11
C TYR A 368 11.48 18.71 -15.02
N LYS A 369 11.44 18.33 -13.75
CA LYS A 369 11.40 19.28 -12.63
C LYS A 369 12.68 20.11 -12.49
N ASN A 370 13.82 19.60 -12.96
CA ASN A 370 15.10 20.31 -12.99
C ASN A 370 15.33 21.11 -14.29
N GLY A 371 14.33 21.20 -15.18
CA GLY A 371 14.42 21.98 -16.42
C GLY A 371 15.32 21.37 -17.51
N VAL A 372 15.74 20.11 -17.35
CA VAL A 372 16.56 19.36 -18.33
C VAL A 372 15.68 18.80 -19.45
N LEU A 373 14.44 18.42 -19.12
CA LEU A 373 13.45 17.90 -20.06
C LEU A 373 12.28 18.88 -20.16
N SER A 374 11.90 19.26 -21.40
CA SER A 374 10.76 20.15 -21.64
C SER A 374 9.43 19.45 -21.31
N HIS A 375 8.38 20.24 -20.99
CA HIS A 375 7.04 19.73 -20.78
C HIS A 375 6.51 18.98 -22.02
N GLU A 376 6.72 19.53 -23.21
CA GLU A 376 6.24 18.97 -24.49
C GLU A 376 6.91 17.62 -24.78
N ASP A 377 8.23 17.53 -24.59
CA ASP A 377 8.96 16.29 -24.79
C ASP A 377 8.57 15.25 -23.74
N PHE A 378 8.40 15.65 -22.47
CA PHE A 378 7.98 14.74 -21.42
C PHE A 378 6.61 14.13 -21.73
N LEU A 379 5.62 14.96 -22.10
CA LEU A 379 4.30 14.50 -22.52
C LEU A 379 4.40 13.55 -23.73
N SER A 380 5.21 13.92 -24.73
CA SER A 380 5.43 13.09 -25.94
C SER A 380 6.03 11.75 -25.60
N ILE A 381 6.99 11.69 -24.67
CA ILE A 381 7.59 10.42 -24.22
C ILE A 381 6.58 9.56 -23.47
N ILE A 382 5.73 10.13 -22.61
CA ILE A 382 4.68 9.39 -21.93
C ILE A 382 3.72 8.76 -22.94
N ARG A 383 3.33 9.53 -23.98
CA ARG A 383 2.47 9.05 -25.08
C ARG A 383 3.16 7.97 -25.93
N LEU A 384 4.45 8.06 -26.11
CA LEU A 384 5.23 7.03 -26.80
C LEU A 384 5.28 5.72 -26.01
N ILE A 385 5.46 5.80 -24.69
CA ILE A 385 5.39 4.63 -23.79
C ILE A 385 3.98 3.99 -23.82
N GLU A 386 2.95 4.81 -23.75
CA GLU A 386 1.54 4.37 -23.88
C GLU A 386 1.34 3.58 -25.18
N SER A 387 1.73 4.17 -26.31
CA SER A 387 1.63 3.55 -27.63
C SER A 387 2.43 2.25 -27.72
N TYR A 388 3.66 2.24 -27.23
CA TYR A 388 4.52 1.05 -27.22
C TYR A 388 3.88 -0.12 -26.47
N VAL A 389 3.40 0.11 -25.26
CA VAL A 389 2.82 -0.96 -24.42
C VAL A 389 1.49 -1.45 -24.99
N PHE A 390 0.61 -0.55 -25.45
CA PHE A 390 -0.66 -0.93 -26.03
C PHE A 390 -0.49 -1.72 -27.33
N ARG A 391 0.35 -1.24 -28.26
CA ARG A 391 0.65 -1.96 -29.52
C ARG A 391 1.20 -3.36 -29.27
N ARG A 392 2.11 -3.52 -28.29
CA ARG A 392 2.65 -4.83 -27.91
C ARG A 392 1.56 -5.76 -27.40
N SER A 393 0.63 -5.24 -26.60
CA SER A 393 -0.50 -6.02 -26.08
C SER A 393 -1.41 -6.51 -27.22
N VAL A 394 -1.72 -5.63 -28.17
CA VAL A 394 -2.53 -5.98 -29.36
C VAL A 394 -1.81 -7.02 -30.23
N CYS A 395 -0.52 -6.85 -30.47
CA CYS A 395 0.29 -7.77 -31.25
C CYS A 395 0.75 -9.03 -30.48
N ALA A 396 0.18 -9.31 -29.29
CA ALA A 396 0.50 -10.47 -28.45
C ALA A 396 1.99 -10.65 -28.14
N ILE A 397 2.75 -9.56 -28.05
CA ILE A 397 4.16 -9.63 -27.65
C ILE A 397 4.25 -9.73 -26.12
N PRO A 398 4.93 -10.75 -25.57
CA PRO A 398 5.00 -10.99 -24.15
C PRO A 398 5.51 -9.78 -23.33
N THR A 399 4.92 -9.55 -22.15
CA THR A 399 5.22 -8.39 -21.28
C THR A 399 6.38 -8.61 -20.31
N ASN A 400 6.85 -9.86 -20.13
CA ASN A 400 7.87 -10.25 -19.16
C ASN A 400 9.25 -9.55 -19.34
N SER A 401 9.51 -8.94 -20.49
CA SER A 401 10.74 -8.17 -20.74
C SER A 401 10.61 -6.67 -20.46
N LEU A 402 9.41 -6.14 -20.23
CA LEU A 402 9.16 -4.70 -20.13
C LEU A 402 9.92 -4.05 -18.95
N ASN A 403 9.93 -4.69 -17.78
CA ASN A 403 10.64 -4.18 -16.62
C ASN A 403 12.13 -4.00 -16.88
N LYS A 404 12.80 -4.99 -17.48
CA LYS A 404 14.22 -4.90 -17.87
C LYS A 404 14.44 -3.85 -18.96
N THR A 405 13.49 -3.70 -19.88
CA THR A 405 13.56 -2.68 -20.93
C THR A 405 13.56 -1.29 -20.31
N PHE A 406 12.58 -0.95 -19.46
CA PHE A 406 12.49 0.38 -18.88
C PHE A 406 13.56 0.67 -17.82
N ALA A 407 14.01 -0.30 -17.04
CA ALA A 407 15.06 -0.09 -16.05
C ALA A 407 16.40 0.37 -16.64
N THR A 408 16.66 0.04 -17.91
CA THR A 408 17.92 0.42 -18.59
C THR A 408 17.78 1.60 -19.54
N PHE A 409 16.58 2.06 -19.80
CA PHE A 409 16.30 3.07 -20.83
C PHE A 409 16.99 4.41 -20.56
N TYR A 410 16.99 4.85 -19.29
CA TYR A 410 17.60 6.12 -18.91
C TYR A 410 19.09 6.22 -19.23
N LYS A 411 19.81 5.09 -19.26
CA LYS A 411 21.25 5.03 -19.53
C LYS A 411 21.64 5.39 -20.98
N VAL A 412 20.69 5.36 -21.91
CA VAL A 412 20.93 5.58 -23.35
C VAL A 412 20.43 6.95 -23.83
N ILE A 413 19.93 7.78 -22.93
CA ILE A 413 19.40 9.10 -23.27
C ILE A 413 20.54 10.08 -23.55
N ASN A 414 20.43 10.78 -24.67
CA ASN A 414 21.20 12.00 -24.95
C ASN A 414 20.33 13.21 -24.49
N LYS A 415 20.75 13.90 -23.42
CA LYS A 415 19.99 15.01 -22.84
C LYS A 415 19.90 16.25 -23.74
N GLU A 416 20.79 16.39 -24.74
CA GLU A 416 20.72 17.46 -25.76
C GLU A 416 19.68 17.17 -26.85
N LYS A 417 19.37 15.88 -27.07
CA LYS A 417 18.40 15.37 -28.05
C LYS A 417 17.49 14.36 -27.38
N TYR A 418 16.77 14.84 -26.37
CA TYR A 418 16.10 13.98 -25.39
C TYR A 418 15.06 13.05 -26.05
N LEU A 419 14.06 13.63 -26.71
CA LEU A 419 12.99 12.88 -27.36
C LEU A 419 13.51 11.99 -28.50
N GLU A 420 14.36 12.54 -29.37
CA GLU A 420 14.90 11.80 -30.51
C GLU A 420 15.71 10.58 -30.06
N SER A 421 16.53 10.72 -29.02
CA SER A 421 17.33 9.60 -28.51
C SER A 421 16.45 8.45 -27.98
N ILE A 422 15.33 8.77 -27.35
CA ILE A 422 14.35 7.78 -26.90
C ILE A 422 13.63 7.13 -28.08
N GLN A 423 13.21 7.91 -29.08
CA GLN A 423 12.59 7.40 -30.30
C GLN A 423 13.52 6.43 -31.04
N VAL A 424 14.77 6.83 -31.23
CA VAL A 424 15.80 5.98 -31.86
C VAL A 424 16.00 4.70 -31.06
N HIS A 425 16.02 4.79 -29.73
CA HIS A 425 16.17 3.58 -28.90
C HIS A 425 15.00 2.63 -29.05
N PHE A 426 13.74 3.12 -29.06
CA PHE A 426 12.56 2.30 -29.30
C PHE A 426 12.61 1.59 -30.66
N LEU A 427 13.06 2.27 -31.71
CA LEU A 427 13.17 1.71 -33.05
C LEU A 427 14.25 0.62 -33.15
N ASN A 428 15.29 0.71 -32.33
CA ASN A 428 16.43 -0.23 -32.33
C ASN A 428 16.26 -1.39 -31.32
N LEU A 429 15.10 -1.50 -30.64
CA LEU A 429 14.85 -2.61 -29.73
C LEU A 429 14.86 -3.97 -30.47
N PRO A 430 15.48 -5.02 -29.88
CA PRO A 430 15.54 -6.34 -30.50
C PRO A 430 14.15 -6.94 -30.71
N SER A 431 14.02 -7.90 -31.62
CA SER A 431 12.75 -8.45 -32.12
C SER A 431 11.72 -8.79 -31.04
N TYR A 432 12.13 -9.41 -29.93
CA TYR A 432 11.24 -9.76 -28.81
C TYR A 432 10.85 -8.56 -27.91
N ARG A 433 11.49 -7.39 -28.12
CA ARG A 433 11.17 -6.11 -27.46
C ARG A 433 10.70 -5.05 -28.44
N ARG A 434 10.61 -5.37 -29.74
CA ARG A 434 10.34 -4.41 -30.80
C ARG A 434 9.12 -3.54 -30.53
N PHE A 435 9.13 -2.35 -31.08
CA PHE A 435 7.96 -1.49 -31.20
C PHE A 435 7.18 -1.94 -32.45
N PRO A 436 5.91 -2.41 -32.33
CA PRO A 436 5.12 -2.81 -33.49
C PRO A 436 4.85 -1.63 -34.42
N ASN A 437 5.08 -1.83 -35.72
CA ASN A 437 4.78 -0.82 -36.73
C ASN A 437 3.26 -0.69 -36.98
N ASP A 438 2.85 0.32 -37.73
CA ASP A 438 1.46 0.62 -37.98
C ASP A 438 0.71 -0.49 -38.72
N ASP A 439 1.36 -1.10 -39.72
CA ASP A 439 0.72 -2.15 -40.53
C ASP A 439 0.45 -3.42 -39.71
N GLU A 440 1.44 -3.85 -38.92
CA GLU A 440 1.29 -4.96 -37.97
C GLU A 440 0.19 -4.65 -36.95
N PHE A 441 0.24 -3.48 -36.32
CA PHE A 441 -0.72 -3.07 -35.33
C PHE A 441 -2.15 -3.02 -35.88
N LYS A 442 -2.36 -2.37 -37.03
CA LYS A 442 -3.68 -2.26 -37.68
C LYS A 442 -4.24 -3.63 -38.08
N ARG A 443 -3.39 -4.53 -38.59
CA ARG A 443 -3.80 -5.89 -38.94
C ARG A 443 -4.26 -6.66 -37.71
N GLU A 444 -3.46 -6.67 -36.65
CA GLU A 444 -3.77 -7.40 -35.40
C GLU A 444 -4.98 -6.79 -34.66
N LEU A 445 -5.10 -5.45 -34.66
CA LEU A 445 -6.22 -4.75 -33.99
C LEU A 445 -7.58 -5.17 -34.54
N LYS A 446 -7.69 -5.48 -35.85
CA LYS A 446 -8.94 -5.88 -36.51
C LYS A 446 -9.46 -7.22 -36.01
N VAL A 447 -8.58 -8.13 -35.63
CA VAL A 447 -8.92 -9.53 -35.33
C VAL A 447 -8.73 -9.91 -33.87
N ARG A 448 -8.09 -9.03 -33.10
CA ARG A 448 -7.77 -9.30 -31.70
C ARG A 448 -9.02 -9.29 -30.83
N ASP A 449 -9.14 -10.26 -29.93
CA ASP A 449 -10.07 -10.20 -28.82
C ASP A 449 -9.62 -9.08 -27.86
N LEU A 450 -10.30 -7.94 -27.91
CA LEU A 450 -10.02 -6.77 -27.08
C LEU A 450 -10.91 -6.70 -25.85
N TYR A 451 -12.02 -7.42 -25.83
CA TYR A 451 -12.93 -7.43 -24.69
C TYR A 451 -12.32 -8.12 -23.45
N ASN A 452 -11.59 -9.21 -23.68
CA ASN A 452 -10.94 -9.96 -22.61
C ASN A 452 -9.56 -9.40 -22.20
N PHE A 453 -9.14 -8.27 -22.74
CA PHE A 453 -7.92 -7.59 -22.28
C PHE A 453 -8.04 -7.13 -20.83
N ARG A 454 -6.95 -7.25 -20.06
CA ARG A 454 -6.85 -6.73 -18.68
C ARG A 454 -7.19 -5.23 -18.59
N SER A 455 -6.90 -4.46 -19.65
CA SER A 455 -7.15 -3.02 -19.77
C SER A 455 -8.29 -2.69 -20.76
N ARG A 456 -9.32 -3.54 -20.82
CA ARG A 456 -10.42 -3.42 -21.80
C ARG A 456 -11.14 -2.07 -21.80
N SER A 457 -11.27 -1.42 -20.65
CA SER A 457 -11.92 -0.10 -20.55
C SER A 457 -11.06 1.04 -21.09
N TYR A 458 -9.73 0.87 -21.11
CA TYR A 458 -8.79 1.90 -21.54
C TYR A 458 -8.96 2.28 -23.00
N TRP A 459 -8.86 1.32 -23.92
CA TRP A 459 -8.71 1.62 -25.33
C TRP A 459 -9.98 2.19 -25.98
N LEU A 460 -11.17 1.70 -25.62
CA LEU A 460 -12.44 2.29 -26.09
C LEU A 460 -12.60 3.72 -25.59
N ARG A 461 -12.31 3.98 -24.32
CA ARG A 461 -12.38 5.31 -23.77
C ARG A 461 -11.31 6.23 -24.36
N ARG A 462 -10.12 5.71 -24.64
CA ARG A 462 -9.04 6.47 -25.29
C ARG A 462 -9.46 6.91 -26.70
N LEU A 463 -10.10 6.02 -27.47
CA LEU A 463 -10.65 6.33 -28.78
C LEU A 463 -11.78 7.35 -28.71
N GLU A 464 -12.73 7.17 -27.78
CA GLU A 464 -13.84 8.08 -27.60
C GLU A 464 -13.38 9.51 -27.25
N ASN A 465 -12.32 9.61 -26.43
CA ASN A 465 -11.85 10.89 -25.91
C ASN A 465 -10.79 11.58 -26.79
N ASP A 466 -10.33 10.98 -27.87
CA ASP A 466 -9.24 11.50 -28.70
C ASP A 466 -9.51 12.90 -29.27
N LYS A 467 -10.74 13.15 -29.72
CA LYS A 467 -11.16 14.42 -30.32
C LYS A 467 -12.06 15.28 -29.43
N ARG A 468 -12.26 14.88 -28.14
CA ARG A 468 -13.14 15.60 -27.23
C ARG A 468 -12.41 16.66 -26.42
N ARG A 469 -13.09 17.81 -26.18
CA ARG A 469 -12.63 18.85 -25.24
C ARG A 469 -12.79 18.43 -23.79
N GLU A 470 -13.86 17.67 -23.47
CA GLU A 470 -14.17 17.17 -22.15
C GLU A 470 -14.17 15.65 -22.16
N ARG A 471 -13.50 15.04 -21.21
CA ARG A 471 -13.42 13.57 -21.07
C ARG A 471 -14.76 12.98 -20.67
N VAL A 472 -15.05 11.85 -21.29
CA VAL A 472 -16.21 11.04 -20.97
C VAL A 472 -15.74 9.83 -20.14
N GLU A 473 -16.20 9.71 -18.89
CA GLU A 473 -15.64 8.72 -17.93
C GLU A 473 -16.60 7.58 -17.55
N GLU A 474 -17.90 7.80 -17.58
CA GLU A 474 -18.89 6.85 -17.06
C GLU A 474 -19.61 6.06 -18.16
N PHE A 475 -18.93 5.07 -18.74
CA PHE A 475 -19.54 4.17 -19.73
C PHE A 475 -19.13 2.72 -19.50
N THR A 476 -20.02 1.81 -19.92
CA THR A 476 -19.78 0.38 -20.00
C THR A 476 -19.57 -0.05 -21.44
N ILE A 477 -18.86 -1.16 -21.63
CA ILE A 477 -18.66 -1.74 -22.96
C ILE A 477 -19.92 -2.47 -23.38
N GLU A 478 -20.42 -2.14 -24.57
CA GLU A 478 -21.53 -2.80 -25.23
C GLU A 478 -21.05 -3.63 -26.41
N HIS A 479 -21.60 -4.83 -26.54
CA HIS A 479 -21.47 -5.66 -27.72
C HIS A 479 -22.60 -5.30 -28.71
N ILE A 480 -22.26 -4.81 -29.89
CA ILE A 480 -23.24 -4.49 -30.92
C ILE A 480 -24.02 -5.77 -31.28
N MET A 481 -23.31 -6.82 -31.67
CA MET A 481 -23.83 -8.19 -31.79
C MET A 481 -23.75 -8.85 -30.40
N PRO A 482 -24.87 -9.38 -29.86
CA PRO A 482 -24.93 -9.85 -28.48
C PRO A 482 -23.98 -11.00 -28.17
N GLN A 483 -23.64 -11.14 -26.89
CA GLN A 483 -22.78 -12.23 -26.40
C GLN A 483 -23.51 -13.58 -26.32
N ASN A 484 -24.83 -13.59 -26.34
CA ASN A 484 -25.63 -14.81 -26.29
C ASN A 484 -25.31 -15.73 -27.49
N GLU A 485 -24.82 -16.92 -27.22
CA GLU A 485 -24.53 -17.92 -28.28
C GLU A 485 -25.77 -18.32 -29.07
N ASN A 486 -26.97 -18.23 -28.47
CA ASN A 486 -28.25 -18.49 -29.08
C ASN A 486 -28.84 -17.19 -29.67
N LEU A 487 -28.23 -16.68 -30.72
CA LEU A 487 -28.72 -15.48 -31.39
C LEU A 487 -30.19 -15.62 -31.87
N SER A 488 -30.95 -14.51 -31.81
CA SER A 488 -32.31 -14.44 -32.29
C SER A 488 -32.39 -14.73 -33.79
N ALA A 489 -33.59 -15.12 -34.28
CA ALA A 489 -33.82 -15.41 -35.70
C ALA A 489 -33.43 -14.21 -36.58
N LYS A 490 -33.73 -12.96 -36.14
CA LYS A 490 -33.34 -11.74 -36.85
C LYS A 490 -31.83 -11.59 -36.97
N TRP A 491 -31.07 -11.84 -35.87
CA TRP A 491 -29.61 -11.81 -35.93
C TRP A 491 -29.04 -12.88 -36.88
N ARG A 492 -29.60 -14.10 -36.88
CA ARG A 492 -29.15 -15.16 -37.78
C ARG A 492 -29.43 -14.83 -39.24
N GLU A 493 -30.56 -14.19 -39.52
CA GLU A 493 -30.91 -13.72 -40.87
C GLU A 493 -29.94 -12.60 -41.32
N GLU A 494 -29.66 -11.61 -40.48
CA GLU A 494 -28.72 -10.50 -40.77
C GLU A 494 -27.28 -10.99 -40.99
N LEU A 495 -26.85 -12.02 -40.29
CA LEU A 495 -25.50 -12.58 -40.40
C LEU A 495 -25.37 -13.63 -41.52
N GLY A 496 -26.48 -14.22 -41.94
CA GLY A 496 -26.55 -15.24 -43.01
C GLY A 496 -26.14 -16.64 -42.53
N SER A 497 -25.92 -17.56 -43.49
CA SER A 497 -25.62 -18.98 -43.21
C SER A 497 -24.41 -19.21 -42.31
N ASP A 498 -23.43 -18.32 -42.36
CA ASP A 498 -22.16 -18.43 -41.62
C ASP A 498 -22.22 -17.77 -40.22
N TRP A 499 -23.41 -17.47 -39.69
CA TRP A 499 -23.59 -16.68 -38.48
C TRP A 499 -22.81 -17.23 -37.27
N GLN A 500 -22.68 -18.54 -37.11
CA GLN A 500 -21.94 -19.16 -36.00
C GLN A 500 -20.45 -18.84 -36.05
N ARG A 501 -19.83 -18.95 -37.24
CA ARG A 501 -18.45 -18.61 -37.47
C ARG A 501 -18.20 -17.12 -37.24
N ILE A 502 -19.06 -16.28 -37.77
CA ILE A 502 -19.00 -14.82 -37.63
C ILE A 502 -19.12 -14.41 -36.16
N HIS A 503 -20.11 -14.97 -35.45
CA HIS A 503 -20.29 -14.70 -34.04
C HIS A 503 -19.02 -15.05 -33.25
N LYS A 504 -18.48 -16.25 -33.45
CA LYS A 504 -17.28 -16.72 -32.76
C LYS A 504 -16.04 -15.89 -33.07
N GLU A 505 -15.83 -15.51 -34.31
CA GLU A 505 -14.62 -14.79 -34.75
C GLU A 505 -14.66 -13.30 -34.41
N LEU A 506 -15.84 -12.65 -34.48
CA LEU A 506 -15.96 -11.19 -34.36
C LEU A 506 -16.53 -10.71 -33.05
N LEU A 507 -17.04 -11.57 -32.18
CA LEU A 507 -17.76 -11.20 -30.96
C LEU A 507 -16.99 -10.19 -30.09
N HIS A 508 -15.71 -10.41 -29.89
CA HIS A 508 -14.86 -9.63 -29.00
C HIS A 508 -13.86 -8.71 -29.70
N THR A 509 -14.05 -8.53 -31.02
CA THR A 509 -13.19 -7.65 -31.82
C THR A 509 -13.63 -6.19 -31.77
N LEU A 510 -12.73 -5.28 -32.16
CA LEU A 510 -12.99 -3.83 -32.20
C LEU A 510 -14.29 -3.49 -32.91
N GLY A 511 -14.58 -4.13 -34.07
CA GLY A 511 -15.76 -3.86 -34.89
C GLY A 511 -17.09 -4.19 -34.24
N ASN A 512 -17.11 -4.97 -33.16
CA ASN A 512 -18.32 -5.34 -32.42
C ASN A 512 -18.45 -4.70 -31.07
N LEU A 513 -17.51 -3.84 -30.68
CA LEU A 513 -17.46 -3.22 -29.34
C LEU A 513 -17.66 -1.72 -29.42
N THR A 514 -18.50 -1.19 -28.53
CA THR A 514 -18.70 0.25 -28.35
C THR A 514 -18.94 0.60 -26.89
N LEU A 515 -19.22 1.86 -26.59
CA LEU A 515 -19.54 2.37 -25.26
C LEU A 515 -21.01 2.73 -25.13
N THR A 516 -21.59 2.48 -23.95
CA THR A 516 -22.97 2.89 -23.63
C THR A 516 -23.15 3.15 -22.13
N ARG A 517 -24.18 3.93 -21.77
CA ARG A 517 -24.72 4.04 -20.41
C ARG A 517 -25.88 3.07 -20.13
N TYR A 518 -26.38 2.39 -21.16
CA TYR A 518 -27.67 1.72 -21.14
C TYR A 518 -27.60 0.23 -21.52
N ASN A 519 -26.55 -0.47 -21.09
CA ASN A 519 -26.31 -1.88 -21.41
C ASN A 519 -27.55 -2.78 -21.20
N SER A 520 -28.27 -2.59 -20.09
CA SER A 520 -29.46 -3.39 -19.78
C SER A 520 -30.63 -3.17 -20.76
N ARG A 521 -30.69 -2.02 -21.43
CA ARG A 521 -31.71 -1.72 -22.44
C ARG A 521 -31.39 -2.35 -23.79
N TYR A 522 -30.11 -2.52 -24.11
CA TYR A 522 -29.69 -3.14 -25.38
C TYR A 522 -29.86 -4.66 -25.36
N SER A 523 -29.37 -5.34 -24.32
CA SER A 523 -29.52 -6.79 -24.18
C SER A 523 -29.26 -7.56 -25.50
N ASP A 524 -30.05 -8.59 -25.80
CA ASP A 524 -29.96 -9.41 -27.00
C ASP A 524 -30.78 -8.87 -28.19
N ARG A 525 -31.22 -7.61 -28.15
CA ARG A 525 -32.07 -7.02 -29.20
C ARG A 525 -31.37 -7.02 -30.55
N PRO A 526 -32.14 -7.16 -31.67
CA PRO A 526 -31.63 -6.95 -33.02
C PRO A 526 -30.99 -5.57 -33.20
N PHE A 527 -30.04 -5.45 -34.14
CA PHE A 527 -29.32 -4.21 -34.36
C PHE A 527 -30.23 -3.00 -34.61
N ALA A 528 -31.24 -3.15 -35.48
CA ALA A 528 -32.18 -2.07 -35.77
C ALA A 528 -32.92 -1.58 -34.50
N GLU A 529 -33.27 -2.47 -33.58
CA GLU A 529 -33.90 -2.10 -32.33
C GLU A 529 -32.89 -1.37 -31.39
N LYS A 530 -31.64 -1.88 -31.24
CA LYS A 530 -30.59 -1.19 -30.48
C LYS A 530 -30.28 0.21 -31.02
N ARG A 531 -30.37 0.36 -32.33
CA ARG A 531 -30.16 1.63 -33.02
C ARG A 531 -31.26 2.64 -32.73
N ASP A 532 -32.53 2.24 -32.86
CA ASP A 532 -33.67 3.14 -32.94
C ASP A 532 -34.45 3.35 -31.63
N ILE A 533 -34.16 2.58 -30.55
CA ILE A 533 -34.78 2.82 -29.24
C ILE A 533 -34.38 4.19 -28.69
N GLU A 534 -35.15 4.69 -27.73
CA GLU A 534 -34.77 5.87 -26.93
C GLU A 534 -33.41 5.65 -26.29
N ASP A 535 -32.50 6.57 -26.43
CA ASP A 535 -31.07 6.45 -26.04
C ASP A 535 -30.29 5.38 -26.82
N GLY A 536 -30.82 4.91 -27.97
CA GLY A 536 -30.14 3.97 -28.86
C GLY A 536 -28.95 4.61 -29.59
N PHE A 537 -28.27 3.81 -30.42
CA PHE A 537 -27.06 4.26 -31.11
C PHE A 537 -27.28 5.52 -31.95
N LYS A 538 -28.46 5.67 -32.56
CA LYS A 538 -28.84 6.84 -33.37
C LYS A 538 -28.87 8.16 -32.57
N HIS A 539 -29.19 8.07 -31.30
CA HIS A 539 -29.32 9.21 -30.39
C HIS A 539 -28.14 9.35 -29.43
N SER A 540 -27.17 8.46 -29.56
CA SER A 540 -25.99 8.46 -28.68
C SER A 540 -25.07 9.66 -28.95
N PRO A 541 -24.62 10.39 -27.93
CA PRO A 541 -23.68 11.51 -28.09
C PRO A 541 -22.24 11.05 -28.25
N LEU A 542 -21.99 9.73 -28.26
CA LEU A 542 -20.64 9.16 -28.33
C LEU A 542 -20.11 9.13 -29.76
N TYR A 543 -18.85 9.53 -29.95
CA TYR A 543 -18.20 9.48 -31.27
C TYR A 543 -18.15 8.07 -31.84
N LEU A 544 -17.89 7.08 -31.00
CA LEU A 544 -17.87 5.67 -31.41
C LEU A 544 -19.23 5.18 -31.94
N ASN A 545 -20.33 5.84 -31.58
CA ASN A 545 -21.69 5.48 -32.00
C ASN A 545 -22.20 6.30 -33.18
N ILE A 546 -21.57 7.42 -33.57
CA ILE A 546 -22.02 8.27 -34.68
C ILE A 546 -22.18 7.47 -35.96
N GLY A 547 -21.25 6.59 -36.28
CA GLY A 547 -21.30 5.74 -37.48
C GLY A 547 -22.36 4.64 -37.43
N LEU A 548 -22.92 4.32 -36.25
CA LEU A 548 -23.91 3.26 -36.07
C LEU A 548 -25.34 3.73 -36.40
N GLY A 549 -25.60 5.05 -36.37
CA GLY A 549 -26.93 5.61 -36.60
C GLY A 549 -27.45 5.42 -38.02
N PRO A 550 -26.69 5.71 -39.10
CA PRO A 550 -27.16 5.67 -40.49
C PRO A 550 -27.08 4.32 -41.18
N VAL A 551 -26.45 3.29 -40.59
CA VAL A 551 -26.12 2.03 -41.26
C VAL A 551 -26.93 0.84 -40.77
N SER A 552 -26.98 -0.24 -41.58
CA SER A 552 -27.37 -1.57 -41.15
C SER A 552 -26.13 -2.34 -40.64
N TYR A 553 -26.33 -3.37 -39.83
CA TYR A 553 -25.21 -4.17 -39.30
C TYR A 553 -24.35 -4.81 -40.39
N THR A 554 -24.95 -5.19 -41.51
CA THR A 554 -24.26 -5.75 -42.68
C THR A 554 -23.22 -4.80 -43.28
N HIS A 555 -23.42 -3.49 -43.19
CA HIS A 555 -22.46 -2.48 -43.63
C HIS A 555 -21.29 -2.29 -42.64
N LEU A 556 -21.56 -2.42 -41.34
CA LEU A 556 -20.51 -2.39 -40.32
C LEU A 556 -19.48 -3.52 -40.45
N ARG A 557 -19.94 -4.66 -40.94
CA ARG A 557 -19.14 -5.86 -41.18
C ARG A 557 -18.07 -5.67 -42.26
N ALA A 558 -18.33 -4.79 -43.20
CA ALA A 558 -17.57 -4.78 -44.44
C ALA A 558 -16.28 -3.94 -44.37
N HIS A 559 -16.19 -2.83 -43.70
CA HIS A 559 -15.09 -1.94 -44.05
C HIS A 559 -14.55 -0.94 -43.05
N GLU A 560 -15.26 -0.36 -42.10
CA GLU A 560 -14.78 1.01 -41.85
C GLU A 560 -14.35 1.40 -40.47
N THR A 561 -14.64 0.65 -39.45
CA THR A 561 -14.24 1.01 -38.08
C THR A 561 -12.72 0.97 -37.85
N ALA A 562 -11.99 0.25 -38.66
CA ALA A 562 -10.55 0.14 -38.56
C ALA A 562 -9.76 0.98 -39.58
N ALA A 563 -10.42 1.60 -40.54
CA ALA A 563 -9.77 2.42 -41.58
C ALA A 563 -9.65 3.90 -41.19
N ASN A 564 -10.45 4.35 -40.22
CA ASN A 564 -10.47 5.74 -39.73
C ASN A 564 -9.79 5.91 -38.35
N LEU A 565 -9.19 4.87 -37.82
CA LEU A 565 -8.33 4.87 -36.64
C LEU A 565 -6.87 4.69 -37.04
#